data_a90d3c20d8d204aedf5fce6c58e01fe8
#
_entry.id   a90d3c20d8d204aedf5fce6c58e01fe8
#
_cell.length_a   1.000
_cell.length_b   1.000
_cell.length_c   1.000
_cell.angle_alpha   90.00
_cell.angle_beta   90.00
_cell.angle_gamma   90.00
#
_symmetry.space_group_name_H-M   'P 1'
#
loop_
_entity.id
_entity.type
_entity.pdbx_description
1 polymer ?
#
loop_
_entity_poly.entity_id
_entity_poly.type
_entity_poly.pdbx_seq_one_letter_code
_entity_poly.pdbx_strand_id
1 'polypeptide(L)'
;MATNILAHDRETLGTFSVKRLGNEGAYQPGANEIVVAIPAFNEEVAVGSIIARCKKYVDRVVVVDDGSRDHTVEVAKLLGAEVISHGKNQGKGAAIRDAFEYAKNIKAGVLILIDGDGQHNPDEIPFLLAPIVMGDADVVNGSRFLLNRENHVPAYRRVGQEVLTMATNAGTRMHITDTQNGFRAFSRKSFDCFQFHQNGMAIESEMLMDAANAKMRIKEVPIDVRYDVAGSTYNPISHGFGVLGQVFWLIAQRRPLLFFGVIGILLVLSGPIFIFLEARALNVYNEIAVVYGTMGTLSISLGIISLLAGIVLTYFNRMRPTILQFIKSLVQAE
;
A
#
# COMPACT_ATOMS: atom_id res chain seq x y z
N MET A 1 -22.95 17.16 13.05
CA MET A 1 -22.93 18.11 11.91
C MET A 1 -22.14 17.59 10.70
N ALA A 2 -21.06 16.81 10.88
CA ALA A 2 -20.28 16.24 9.78
C ALA A 2 -21.00 15.14 8.96
N THR A 3 -21.94 14.42 9.54
CA THR A 3 -22.65 13.29 8.92
C THR A 3 -23.67 13.71 7.85
N ASN A 4 -24.21 14.93 7.92
CA ASN A 4 -25.20 15.43 6.95
C ASN A 4 -24.56 16.05 5.69
N ILE A 5 -23.32 16.50 5.75
CA ILE A 5 -22.61 17.05 4.59
C ILE A 5 -22.26 15.93 3.61
N LEU A 6 -21.82 14.77 4.10
CA LEU A 6 -21.42 13.61 3.25
C LEU A 6 -22.60 12.89 2.57
N ALA A 7 -23.80 12.93 3.15
CA ALA A 7 -25.00 12.33 2.52
C ALA A 7 -25.53 13.22 1.37
N HIS A 8 -25.45 14.55 1.51
CA HIS A 8 -25.88 15.49 0.47
C HIS A 8 -24.90 15.49 -0.72
N ASP A 9 -23.59 15.27 -0.47
CA ASP A 9 -22.58 15.18 -1.51
C ASP A 9 -22.71 13.87 -2.34
N ARG A 10 -23.24 12.78 -1.78
CA ARG A 10 -23.46 11.53 -2.54
C ARG A 10 -24.51 11.68 -3.65
N GLU A 11 -25.60 12.40 -3.42
CA GLU A 11 -26.62 12.65 -4.45
C GLU A 11 -26.14 13.63 -5.53
N THR A 12 -25.35 14.63 -5.15
CA THR A 12 -24.80 15.62 -6.07
C THR A 12 -23.65 15.06 -6.93
N LEU A 13 -22.77 14.23 -6.36
CA LEU A 13 -21.65 13.61 -7.10
C LEU A 13 -22.09 12.46 -8.00
N GLY A 14 -23.20 11.76 -7.69
CA GLY A 14 -23.77 10.70 -8.53
C GLY A 14 -24.27 11.20 -9.89
N THR A 15 -24.49 12.50 -10.05
CA THR A 15 -24.90 13.15 -11.31
C THR A 15 -23.75 13.81 -12.07
N PHE A 16 -22.55 13.86 -11.50
CA PHE A 16 -21.38 14.36 -12.22
C PHE A 16 -20.89 13.32 -13.24
N SER A 17 -21.29 13.50 -14.49
CA SER A 17 -20.63 12.85 -15.60
C SER A 17 -19.19 13.39 -15.67
N VAL A 18 -18.20 12.53 -15.36
CA VAL A 18 -16.76 12.85 -15.42
C VAL A 18 -16.36 13.43 -16.78
N LYS A 19 -17.13 13.15 -17.83
CA LYS A 19 -17.00 13.76 -19.17
C LYS A 19 -17.21 15.28 -19.21
N ARG A 20 -17.83 15.91 -18.19
CA ARG A 20 -18.05 17.37 -18.16
C ARG A 20 -16.98 18.18 -17.43
N LEU A 21 -16.10 17.54 -16.65
CA LEU A 21 -15.04 18.26 -15.93
C LEU A 21 -13.83 18.62 -16.81
N GLY A 22 -13.79 18.18 -18.07
CA GLY A 22 -12.69 18.42 -19.01
C GLY A 22 -12.84 19.60 -19.96
N ASN A 23 -13.88 20.44 -19.84
CA ASN A 23 -14.24 21.38 -20.92
C ASN A 23 -13.77 22.84 -20.77
N GLU A 24 -12.95 23.21 -19.76
CA GLU A 24 -12.44 24.59 -19.65
C GLU A 24 -10.92 24.75 -19.79
N GLY A 25 -10.19 23.68 -20.11
CA GLY A 25 -8.77 23.74 -20.49
C GLY A 25 -8.52 22.90 -21.72
N ALA A 26 -7.78 23.42 -22.70
CA ALA A 26 -7.52 22.79 -23.99
C ALA A 26 -7.23 21.28 -23.85
N TYR A 27 -8.15 20.43 -24.32
CA TYR A 27 -8.02 18.98 -24.39
C TYR A 27 -6.75 18.62 -25.18
N GLN A 28 -5.75 18.10 -24.48
CA GLN A 28 -4.62 17.44 -25.12
C GLN A 28 -4.87 15.94 -25.09
N PRO A 29 -4.99 15.26 -26.25
CA PRO A 29 -5.14 13.80 -26.29
C PRO A 29 -4.02 13.13 -25.48
N GLY A 30 -4.38 12.26 -24.54
CA GLY A 30 -3.47 11.53 -23.65
C GLY A 30 -3.19 12.20 -22.30
N ALA A 31 -3.18 13.52 -22.18
CA ALA A 31 -2.80 14.17 -20.90
C ALA A 31 -3.91 14.18 -19.84
N ASN A 32 -5.15 13.89 -20.23
CA ASN A 32 -6.34 13.90 -19.34
C ASN A 32 -7.09 12.56 -19.32
N GLU A 33 -6.57 11.51 -19.98
CA GLU A 33 -7.24 10.21 -19.97
C GLU A 33 -7.26 9.60 -18.56
N ILE A 34 -8.44 9.12 -18.17
CA ILE A 34 -8.66 8.37 -16.93
C ILE A 34 -8.60 6.89 -17.27
N VAL A 35 -7.68 6.18 -16.64
CA VAL A 35 -7.47 4.74 -16.82
C VAL A 35 -7.83 4.02 -15.56
N VAL A 36 -8.59 2.93 -15.69
CA VAL A 36 -8.70 1.91 -14.63
C VAL A 36 -7.82 0.73 -15.00
N ALA A 37 -6.98 0.31 -14.08
CA ALA A 37 -6.24 -0.94 -14.17
C ALA A 37 -6.77 -1.95 -13.14
N ILE A 38 -6.99 -3.18 -13.60
CA ILE A 38 -7.55 -4.30 -12.84
C ILE A 38 -6.49 -5.39 -12.79
N PRO A 39 -5.67 -5.50 -11.74
CA PRO A 39 -4.85 -6.69 -11.50
C PRO A 39 -5.78 -7.89 -11.29
N ALA A 40 -5.58 -8.97 -12.06
CA ALA A 40 -6.43 -10.15 -12.02
C ALA A 40 -5.61 -11.44 -12.07
N PHE A 41 -6.05 -12.46 -11.31
CA PHE A 41 -5.51 -13.82 -11.37
C PHE A 41 -6.61 -14.82 -11.04
N ASN A 42 -7.11 -15.52 -12.05
CA ASN A 42 -8.25 -16.45 -11.97
C ASN A 42 -9.53 -15.77 -11.44
N GLU A 43 -9.97 -14.71 -12.11
CA GLU A 43 -11.12 -13.88 -11.73
C GLU A 43 -12.23 -13.87 -12.80
N GLU A 44 -12.39 -14.97 -13.57
CA GLU A 44 -13.34 -15.08 -14.68
C GLU A 44 -14.79 -14.72 -14.29
N VAL A 45 -15.18 -15.00 -13.03
CA VAL A 45 -16.52 -14.75 -12.52
C VAL A 45 -16.81 -13.26 -12.28
N ALA A 46 -15.82 -12.51 -11.80
CA ALA A 46 -16.01 -11.14 -11.32
C ALA A 46 -15.56 -10.08 -12.34
N VAL A 47 -14.47 -10.35 -13.06
CA VAL A 47 -13.78 -9.36 -13.91
C VAL A 47 -14.72 -8.73 -14.94
N GLY A 48 -15.64 -9.48 -15.51
CA GLY A 48 -16.58 -8.97 -16.53
C GLY A 48 -17.51 -7.89 -15.99
N SER A 49 -18.08 -8.10 -14.81
CA SER A 49 -18.94 -7.11 -14.15
C SER A 49 -18.17 -5.84 -13.80
N ILE A 50 -16.94 -5.98 -13.32
CA ILE A 50 -16.07 -4.85 -12.97
C ILE A 50 -15.78 -4.01 -14.20
N ILE A 51 -15.33 -4.63 -15.31
CA ILE A 51 -15.04 -3.95 -16.57
C ILE A 51 -16.24 -3.15 -17.07
N ALA A 52 -17.43 -3.80 -17.16
CA ALA A 52 -18.64 -3.18 -17.68
C ALA A 52 -19.06 -1.94 -16.87
N ARG A 53 -18.87 -1.98 -15.54
CA ARG A 53 -19.21 -0.87 -14.65
C ARG A 53 -18.16 0.22 -14.66
N CYS A 54 -16.86 -0.11 -14.69
CA CYS A 54 -15.76 0.85 -14.80
C CYS A 54 -15.87 1.72 -16.05
N LYS A 55 -16.26 1.14 -17.19
CA LYS A 55 -16.43 1.86 -18.48
C LYS A 55 -17.41 3.02 -18.45
N LYS A 56 -18.25 3.13 -17.44
CA LYS A 56 -19.16 4.28 -17.26
C LYS A 56 -18.43 5.55 -16.81
N TYR A 57 -17.26 5.40 -16.18
CA TYR A 57 -16.57 6.47 -15.44
C TYR A 57 -15.20 6.82 -16.01
N VAL A 58 -14.64 5.98 -16.90
CA VAL A 58 -13.24 6.09 -17.35
C VAL A 58 -13.15 5.97 -18.86
N ASP A 59 -12.05 6.47 -19.41
CA ASP A 59 -11.78 6.44 -20.85
C ASP A 59 -11.25 5.07 -21.29
N ARG A 60 -10.44 4.41 -20.43
CA ARG A 60 -9.83 3.10 -20.71
C ARG A 60 -9.89 2.18 -19.51
N VAL A 61 -10.08 0.90 -19.81
CA VAL A 61 -9.97 -0.19 -18.84
C VAL A 61 -8.89 -1.14 -19.33
N VAL A 62 -7.87 -1.36 -18.49
CA VAL A 62 -6.82 -2.34 -18.73
C VAL A 62 -6.88 -3.42 -17.66
N VAL A 63 -6.86 -4.68 -18.06
CA VAL A 63 -6.72 -5.84 -17.17
C VAL A 63 -5.28 -6.30 -17.24
N VAL A 64 -4.61 -6.34 -16.08
CA VAL A 64 -3.27 -6.91 -15.98
C VAL A 64 -3.42 -8.31 -15.40
N ASP A 65 -3.40 -9.28 -16.29
CA ASP A 65 -3.55 -10.70 -15.97
C ASP A 65 -2.24 -11.30 -15.50
N ASP A 66 -2.20 -11.75 -14.26
CA ASP A 66 -1.02 -12.34 -13.64
C ASP A 66 -0.88 -13.85 -13.92
N GLY A 67 -1.15 -14.25 -15.16
CA GLY A 67 -0.99 -15.63 -15.62
C GLY A 67 -2.16 -16.55 -15.23
N SER A 68 -3.39 -16.09 -15.40
CA SER A 68 -4.62 -16.86 -15.18
C SER A 68 -4.67 -18.13 -16.03
N ARG A 69 -5.35 -19.14 -15.52
CA ARG A 69 -5.57 -20.43 -16.18
C ARG A 69 -7.03 -20.68 -16.52
N ASP A 70 -7.90 -19.80 -16.08
CA ASP A 70 -9.33 -19.75 -16.34
C ASP A 70 -9.65 -18.83 -17.54
N HIS A 71 -10.89 -18.45 -17.72
CA HIS A 71 -11.34 -17.58 -18.81
C HIS A 71 -11.19 -16.08 -18.52
N THR A 72 -10.44 -15.66 -17.50
CA THR A 72 -10.28 -14.23 -17.12
C THR A 72 -9.87 -13.37 -18.31
N VAL A 73 -8.85 -13.78 -19.06
CA VAL A 73 -8.34 -13.01 -20.22
C VAL A 73 -9.36 -12.94 -21.36
N GLU A 74 -10.04 -14.05 -21.62
CA GLU A 74 -11.06 -14.13 -22.66
C GLU A 74 -12.25 -13.21 -22.35
N VAL A 75 -12.77 -13.27 -21.13
CA VAL A 75 -13.85 -12.39 -20.65
C VAL A 75 -13.44 -10.92 -20.75
N ALA A 76 -12.22 -10.58 -20.34
CA ALA A 76 -11.72 -9.20 -20.41
C ALA A 76 -11.68 -8.67 -21.85
N LYS A 77 -11.17 -9.46 -22.80
CA LYS A 77 -11.12 -9.11 -24.23
C LYS A 77 -12.51 -8.98 -24.84
N LEU A 78 -13.41 -9.89 -24.54
CA LEU A 78 -14.79 -9.86 -25.04
C LEU A 78 -15.52 -8.58 -24.62
N LEU A 79 -15.24 -8.07 -23.43
CA LEU A 79 -15.80 -6.82 -22.93
C LEU A 79 -15.00 -5.59 -23.40
N GLY A 80 -14.02 -5.76 -24.27
CA GLY A 80 -13.24 -4.68 -24.87
C GLY A 80 -12.37 -3.94 -23.85
N ALA A 81 -11.82 -4.65 -22.86
CA ALA A 81 -10.71 -4.15 -22.07
C ALA A 81 -9.38 -4.43 -22.80
N GLU A 82 -8.41 -3.56 -22.60
CA GLU A 82 -7.03 -3.86 -22.97
C GLU A 82 -6.47 -4.90 -22.00
N VAL A 83 -5.65 -5.84 -22.48
CA VAL A 83 -5.11 -6.91 -21.63
C VAL A 83 -3.59 -6.96 -21.75
N ILE A 84 -2.94 -6.87 -20.60
CA ILE A 84 -1.51 -7.17 -20.43
C ILE A 84 -1.46 -8.49 -19.68
N SER A 85 -0.85 -9.52 -20.27
CA SER A 85 -0.84 -10.86 -19.67
C SER A 85 0.58 -11.33 -19.38
N HIS A 86 0.81 -11.85 -18.19
CA HIS A 86 2.05 -12.50 -17.79
C HIS A 86 2.02 -13.97 -18.23
N GLY A 87 3.16 -14.52 -18.64
CA GLY A 87 3.25 -15.94 -18.98
C GLY A 87 3.14 -16.89 -17.77
N LYS A 88 3.32 -16.35 -16.55
CA LYS A 88 3.19 -17.04 -15.26
C LYS A 88 2.91 -16.03 -14.16
N ASN A 89 2.34 -16.50 -13.05
CA ASN A 89 2.09 -15.66 -11.87
C ASN A 89 3.40 -15.06 -11.33
N GLN A 90 3.46 -13.74 -11.26
CA GLN A 90 4.60 -12.95 -10.76
C GLN A 90 4.23 -12.19 -9.48
N GLY A 91 2.96 -12.22 -9.09
CA GLY A 91 2.40 -11.57 -7.92
C GLY A 91 1.77 -10.21 -8.20
N LYS A 92 0.83 -9.81 -7.35
CA LYS A 92 0.04 -8.58 -7.49
C LYS A 92 0.90 -7.32 -7.72
N GLY A 93 2.06 -7.23 -7.06
CA GLY A 93 2.96 -6.10 -7.23
C GLY A 93 3.54 -5.97 -8.63
N ALA A 94 3.79 -7.09 -9.33
CA ALA A 94 4.21 -7.07 -10.72
C ALA A 94 3.09 -6.54 -11.62
N ALA A 95 1.86 -7.01 -11.43
CA ALA A 95 0.71 -6.54 -12.18
C ALA A 95 0.45 -5.03 -11.96
N ILE A 96 0.61 -4.54 -10.73
CA ILE A 96 0.49 -3.10 -10.43
C ILE A 96 1.61 -2.31 -11.12
N ARG A 97 2.84 -2.79 -11.13
CA ARG A 97 3.96 -2.15 -11.84
C ARG A 97 3.63 -1.96 -13.32
N ASP A 98 3.16 -3.02 -13.97
CA ASP A 98 2.82 -2.98 -15.39
C ASP A 98 1.63 -2.06 -15.67
N ALA A 99 0.68 -1.96 -14.75
CA ALA A 99 -0.41 -0.97 -14.81
C ALA A 99 0.12 0.47 -14.80
N PHE A 100 1.12 0.78 -13.96
CA PHE A 100 1.75 2.10 -13.92
C PHE A 100 2.59 2.36 -15.16
N GLU A 101 3.33 1.37 -15.68
CA GLU A 101 4.08 1.49 -16.93
C GLU A 101 3.15 1.75 -18.11
N TYR A 102 2.04 1.03 -18.20
CA TYR A 102 1.01 1.26 -19.19
C TYR A 102 0.48 2.71 -19.12
N ALA A 103 0.08 3.16 -17.92
CA ALA A 103 -0.45 4.51 -17.73
C ALA A 103 0.57 5.61 -18.08
N LYS A 104 1.86 5.40 -17.79
CA LYS A 104 2.96 6.28 -18.19
C LYS A 104 3.12 6.34 -19.72
N ASN A 105 3.12 5.20 -20.37
CA ASN A 105 3.33 5.06 -21.82
C ASN A 105 2.25 5.78 -22.62
N ILE A 106 0.98 5.66 -22.22
CA ILE A 106 -0.13 6.37 -22.86
C ILE A 106 -0.29 7.82 -22.37
N LYS A 107 0.54 8.24 -21.41
CA LYS A 107 0.50 9.56 -20.79
C LYS A 107 -0.83 9.86 -20.08
N ALA A 108 -1.43 8.87 -19.41
CA ALA A 108 -2.67 9.03 -18.67
C ALA A 108 -2.61 10.18 -17.65
N GLY A 109 -3.72 10.88 -17.50
CA GLY A 109 -3.87 11.93 -16.47
C GLY A 109 -4.10 11.37 -15.07
N VAL A 110 -4.89 10.29 -14.99
CA VAL A 110 -5.23 9.58 -13.76
C VAL A 110 -5.18 8.08 -13.98
N LEU A 111 -4.60 7.35 -13.04
CA LEU A 111 -4.68 5.90 -12.95
C LEU A 111 -5.51 5.52 -11.73
N ILE A 112 -6.47 4.63 -11.89
CA ILE A 112 -7.24 4.02 -10.82
C ILE A 112 -6.87 2.54 -10.77
N LEU A 113 -6.55 2.03 -9.59
CA LEU A 113 -6.43 0.60 -9.32
C LEU A 113 -7.71 0.11 -8.65
N ILE A 114 -8.21 -1.03 -9.10
CA ILE A 114 -9.33 -1.75 -8.48
C ILE A 114 -9.06 -3.25 -8.58
N ASP A 115 -9.28 -4.00 -7.51
CA ASP A 115 -9.05 -5.44 -7.49
C ASP A 115 -10.06 -6.19 -8.35
N GLY A 116 -9.62 -7.30 -8.98
CA GLY A 116 -10.42 -8.11 -9.91
C GLY A 116 -11.44 -9.04 -9.25
N ASP A 117 -11.44 -9.17 -7.91
CA ASP A 117 -12.22 -10.14 -7.13
C ASP A 117 -13.70 -9.75 -6.90
N GLY A 118 -14.12 -8.57 -7.37
CA GLY A 118 -15.49 -8.08 -7.25
C GLY A 118 -15.90 -7.58 -5.86
N GLN A 119 -14.96 -7.49 -4.93
CA GLN A 119 -15.23 -6.97 -3.59
C GLN A 119 -15.49 -5.46 -3.58
N HIS A 120 -14.80 -4.71 -4.45
CA HIS A 120 -14.97 -3.27 -4.58
C HIS A 120 -16.14 -2.89 -5.50
N ASN A 121 -16.76 -1.76 -5.19
CA ASN A 121 -17.85 -1.21 -5.98
C ASN A 121 -17.33 -0.19 -7.00
N PRO A 122 -17.31 -0.50 -8.32
CA PRO A 122 -16.85 0.43 -9.34
C PRO A 122 -17.64 1.75 -9.40
N ASP A 123 -18.89 1.78 -8.92
CA ASP A 123 -19.69 3.01 -8.89
C ASP A 123 -19.19 4.04 -7.86
N GLU A 124 -18.16 3.69 -7.08
CA GLU A 124 -17.46 4.60 -6.17
C GLU A 124 -16.23 5.28 -6.81
N ILE A 125 -15.89 4.95 -8.05
CA ILE A 125 -14.82 5.62 -8.82
C ILE A 125 -14.92 7.16 -8.76
N PRO A 126 -16.10 7.80 -8.91
CA PRO A 126 -16.21 9.26 -8.80
C PRO A 126 -15.70 9.84 -7.48
N PHE A 127 -15.86 9.12 -6.35
CA PHE A 127 -15.36 9.59 -5.04
C PHE A 127 -13.83 9.59 -4.96
N LEU A 128 -13.17 8.61 -5.61
CA LEU A 128 -11.72 8.56 -5.68
C LEU A 128 -11.16 9.62 -6.64
N LEU A 129 -11.89 9.91 -7.73
CA LEU A 129 -11.47 10.88 -8.74
C LEU A 129 -11.59 12.32 -8.25
N ALA A 130 -12.65 12.66 -7.52
CA ALA A 130 -12.97 14.04 -7.16
C ALA A 130 -11.79 14.78 -6.51
N PRO A 131 -11.08 14.26 -5.49
CA PRO A 131 -9.97 14.99 -4.87
C PRO A 131 -8.78 15.21 -5.82
N ILE A 132 -8.57 14.32 -6.82
CA ILE A 132 -7.50 14.48 -7.81
C ILE A 132 -7.87 15.56 -8.81
N VAL A 133 -9.10 15.51 -9.34
CA VAL A 133 -9.59 16.48 -10.34
C VAL A 133 -9.66 17.89 -9.75
N MET A 134 -10.05 18.01 -8.48
CA MET A 134 -10.06 19.30 -7.76
C MET A 134 -8.64 19.80 -7.42
N GLY A 135 -7.59 18.99 -7.68
CA GLY A 135 -6.22 19.35 -7.35
C GLY A 135 -5.91 19.28 -5.85
N ASP A 136 -6.73 18.62 -5.07
CA ASP A 136 -6.62 18.53 -3.60
C ASP A 136 -5.72 17.37 -3.15
N ALA A 137 -5.57 16.33 -3.97
CA ALA A 137 -4.76 15.14 -3.69
C ALA A 137 -3.95 14.74 -4.91
N ASP A 138 -2.80 14.11 -4.65
CA ASP A 138 -1.97 13.45 -5.65
C ASP A 138 -2.21 11.92 -5.64
N VAL A 139 -2.61 11.39 -4.48
CA VAL A 139 -2.99 9.99 -4.26
C VAL A 139 -4.27 9.95 -3.43
N VAL A 140 -5.25 9.17 -3.84
CA VAL A 140 -6.48 8.93 -3.08
C VAL A 140 -6.59 7.45 -2.73
N ASN A 141 -6.73 7.16 -1.45
CA ASN A 141 -6.88 5.83 -0.91
C ASN A 141 -8.34 5.60 -0.49
N GLY A 142 -8.97 4.56 -1.00
CA GLY A 142 -10.26 4.12 -0.48
C GLY A 142 -10.10 3.55 0.93
N SER A 143 -10.98 3.89 1.86
CA SER A 143 -10.95 3.35 3.21
C SER A 143 -12.29 2.76 3.63
N ARG A 144 -12.23 1.53 4.14
CA ARG A 144 -13.35 0.78 4.70
C ARG A 144 -13.73 1.28 6.10
N PHE A 145 -12.85 2.04 6.75
CA PHE A 145 -12.94 2.38 8.17
C PHE A 145 -13.31 3.83 8.45
N LEU A 146 -13.37 4.71 7.44
CA LEU A 146 -13.69 6.14 7.61
C LEU A 146 -15.13 6.39 8.05
N LEU A 147 -16.07 5.58 7.60
CA LEU A 147 -17.43 5.62 8.09
C LEU A 147 -17.56 4.48 9.09
N ASN A 148 -17.95 4.79 10.34
CA ASN A 148 -18.28 3.80 11.39
C ASN A 148 -19.50 2.93 11.01
N ARG A 149 -19.52 2.41 9.77
CA ARG A 149 -20.48 1.40 9.37
C ARG A 149 -20.04 0.09 10.02
N GLU A 150 -20.97 -0.65 10.55
CA GLU A 150 -20.77 -2.03 11.00
C GLU A 150 -20.31 -2.88 9.81
N ASN A 151 -19.03 -2.78 9.51
CA ASN A 151 -18.41 -3.62 8.50
C ASN A 151 -18.37 -5.02 9.08
N HIS A 152 -19.04 -5.96 8.42
CA HIS A 152 -19.01 -7.40 8.74
C HIS A 152 -17.62 -8.03 8.54
N VAL A 153 -16.56 -7.28 8.85
CA VAL A 153 -15.19 -7.77 8.80
C VAL A 153 -15.00 -8.72 9.99
N PRO A 154 -14.65 -9.98 9.77
CA PRO A 154 -14.34 -10.91 10.85
C PRO A 154 -13.28 -10.33 11.78
N ALA A 155 -13.46 -10.46 13.10
CA ALA A 155 -12.62 -9.83 14.11
C ALA A 155 -11.10 -10.12 13.92
N TYR A 156 -10.74 -11.36 13.55
CA TYR A 156 -9.34 -11.73 13.28
C TYR A 156 -8.72 -11.00 12.08
N ARG A 157 -9.52 -10.72 11.03
CA ARG A 157 -9.06 -9.91 9.88
C ARG A 157 -8.86 -8.46 10.29
N ARG A 158 -9.77 -7.92 11.10
CA ARG A 158 -9.69 -6.55 11.61
C ARG A 158 -8.41 -6.34 12.41
N VAL A 159 -8.11 -7.23 13.37
CA VAL A 159 -6.87 -7.16 14.17
C VAL A 159 -5.64 -7.23 13.27
N GLY A 160 -5.60 -8.14 12.29
CA GLY A 160 -4.48 -8.23 11.35
C GLY A 160 -4.30 -6.94 10.53
N GLN A 161 -5.39 -6.35 10.04
CA GLN A 161 -5.36 -5.09 9.29
C GLN A 161 -4.94 -3.90 10.17
N GLU A 162 -5.39 -3.84 11.42
CA GLU A 162 -4.97 -2.79 12.38
C GLU A 162 -3.45 -2.85 12.65
N VAL A 163 -2.89 -4.05 12.84
CA VAL A 163 -1.43 -4.23 13.01
C VAL A 163 -0.66 -3.78 11.77
N LEU A 164 -1.10 -4.17 10.58
CA LEU A 164 -0.49 -3.76 9.31
C LEU A 164 -0.59 -2.24 9.10
N THR A 165 -1.75 -1.66 9.40
CA THR A 165 -1.99 -0.21 9.34
C THR A 165 -1.08 0.54 10.32
N MET A 166 -0.96 0.06 11.56
CA MET A 166 -0.06 0.66 12.55
C MET A 166 1.40 0.59 12.09
N ALA A 167 1.85 -0.55 11.57
CA ALA A 167 3.20 -0.72 11.05
C ALA A 167 3.48 0.21 9.85
N THR A 168 2.53 0.33 8.91
CA THR A 168 2.65 1.22 7.75
C THR A 168 2.65 2.68 8.17
N ASN A 169 1.77 3.09 9.08
CA ASN A 169 1.71 4.45 9.61
C ASN A 169 3.00 4.84 10.36
N ALA A 170 3.59 3.92 11.11
CA ALA A 170 4.91 4.13 11.72
C ALA A 170 5.99 4.40 10.65
N GLY A 171 5.92 3.71 9.51
CA GLY A 171 6.80 3.93 8.36
C GLY A 171 6.56 5.24 7.61
N THR A 172 5.31 5.71 7.52
CA THR A 172 4.93 6.90 6.74
C THR A 172 4.90 8.19 7.56
N ARG A 173 4.73 8.11 8.89
CA ARG A 173 4.37 9.24 9.77
C ARG A 173 3.02 9.88 9.41
N MET A 174 2.13 9.14 8.81
CA MET A 174 0.78 9.56 8.42
C MET A 174 -0.26 8.82 9.25
N HIS A 175 -1.47 9.34 9.28
CA HIS A 175 -2.63 8.68 9.88
C HIS A 175 -3.56 8.19 8.77
N ILE A 176 -3.21 7.05 8.16
CA ILE A 176 -4.03 6.37 7.17
C ILE A 176 -4.83 5.31 7.90
N THR A 177 -6.12 5.21 7.61
CA THR A 177 -7.05 4.31 8.31
C THR A 177 -7.09 2.93 7.66
N ASP A 178 -6.84 2.83 6.34
CA ASP A 178 -6.86 1.58 5.59
C ASP A 178 -5.66 1.44 4.65
N THR A 179 -4.58 0.86 5.13
CA THR A 179 -3.33 0.75 4.36
C THR A 179 -3.28 -0.45 3.41
N GLN A 180 -4.23 -1.38 3.52
CA GLN A 180 -4.24 -2.63 2.76
C GLN A 180 -5.34 -2.67 1.69
N ASN A 181 -5.92 -1.53 1.37
CA ASN A 181 -6.94 -1.43 0.34
C ASN A 181 -6.29 -1.29 -1.05
N GLY A 182 -6.78 -2.06 -2.03
CA GLY A 182 -6.34 -1.98 -3.43
C GLY A 182 -7.08 -0.94 -4.28
N PHE A 183 -8.21 -0.38 -3.80
CA PHE A 183 -8.98 0.60 -4.54
C PHE A 183 -8.46 2.02 -4.31
N ARG A 184 -7.68 2.52 -5.27
CA ARG A 184 -6.93 3.77 -5.17
C ARG A 184 -6.93 4.54 -6.47
N ALA A 185 -6.78 5.87 -6.38
CA ALA A 185 -6.55 6.72 -7.54
C ALA A 185 -5.24 7.51 -7.42
N PHE A 186 -4.58 7.72 -8.55
CA PHE A 186 -3.26 8.32 -8.65
C PHE A 186 -3.25 9.39 -9.74
N SER A 187 -2.84 10.60 -9.40
CA SER A 187 -2.58 11.64 -10.39
C SER A 187 -1.29 11.33 -11.17
N ARG A 188 -1.19 11.80 -12.40
CA ARG A 188 0.02 11.67 -13.22
C ARG A 188 1.29 12.11 -12.49
N LYS A 189 1.19 13.16 -11.68
CA LYS A 189 2.32 13.67 -10.89
C LYS A 189 2.92 12.63 -9.95
N SER A 190 2.10 11.68 -9.45
CA SER A 190 2.55 10.66 -8.51
C SER A 190 3.17 9.42 -9.18
N PHE A 191 3.04 9.23 -10.51
CA PHE A 191 3.45 7.98 -11.15
C PHE A 191 4.93 7.64 -10.97
N ASP A 192 5.79 8.66 -10.91
CA ASP A 192 7.24 8.46 -10.82
C ASP A 192 7.77 8.30 -9.40
N CYS A 193 6.92 8.41 -8.38
CA CYS A 193 7.35 8.26 -7.00
C CYS A 193 7.42 6.80 -6.53
N PHE A 194 6.79 5.86 -7.25
CA PHE A 194 6.69 4.45 -6.86
C PHE A 194 7.87 3.62 -7.36
N GLN A 195 8.43 2.77 -6.48
CA GLN A 195 9.62 1.95 -6.78
C GLN A 195 9.30 0.48 -7.05
N PHE A 196 8.16 -0.03 -6.55
CA PHE A 196 7.65 -1.39 -6.81
C PHE A 196 8.65 -2.51 -6.53
N HIS A 197 9.21 -2.57 -5.33
CA HIS A 197 10.12 -3.65 -4.92
C HIS A 197 9.38 -4.90 -4.47
N GLN A 198 8.14 -4.73 -3.98
CA GLN A 198 7.31 -5.82 -3.49
C GLN A 198 6.50 -6.44 -4.62
N ASN A 199 6.58 -7.75 -4.79
CA ASN A 199 5.75 -8.48 -5.75
C ASN A 199 4.44 -9.01 -5.14
N GLY A 200 4.37 -9.09 -3.79
CA GLY A 200 3.19 -9.60 -3.07
C GLY A 200 2.25 -8.49 -2.58
N MET A 201 1.41 -8.84 -1.60
CA MET A 201 0.38 -7.95 -1.04
C MET A 201 0.94 -6.78 -0.21
N ALA A 202 2.23 -6.78 0.14
CA ALA A 202 2.85 -5.63 0.81
C ALA A 202 3.03 -4.42 -0.11
N ILE A 203 2.72 -4.57 -1.41
CA ILE A 203 2.77 -3.49 -2.40
C ILE A 203 1.87 -2.32 -2.00
N GLU A 204 0.71 -2.57 -1.37
CA GLU A 204 -0.19 -1.52 -0.91
C GLU A 204 0.47 -0.62 0.13
N SER A 205 1.19 -1.22 1.07
CA SER A 205 1.97 -0.50 2.08
C SER A 205 3.17 0.22 1.47
N GLU A 206 3.88 -0.41 0.52
CA GLU A 206 5.00 0.20 -0.19
C GLU A 206 4.57 1.47 -0.92
N MET A 207 3.48 1.42 -1.67
CA MET A 207 2.98 2.58 -2.42
C MET A 207 2.66 3.76 -1.50
N LEU A 208 2.05 3.52 -0.33
CA LEU A 208 1.78 4.58 0.64
C LEU A 208 3.07 5.15 1.23
N MET A 209 4.06 4.30 1.51
CA MET A 209 5.37 4.75 1.99
C MET A 209 6.12 5.55 0.93
N ASP A 210 6.08 5.14 -0.34
CA ASP A 210 6.71 5.86 -1.45
C ASP A 210 6.06 7.22 -1.66
N ALA A 211 4.74 7.29 -1.68
CA ALA A 211 3.99 8.53 -1.80
C ALA A 211 4.28 9.50 -0.63
N ALA A 212 4.34 8.99 0.61
CA ALA A 212 4.69 9.78 1.79
C ALA A 212 6.13 10.31 1.73
N ASN A 213 7.08 9.49 1.32
CA ASN A 213 8.49 9.89 1.18
C ASN A 213 8.68 10.95 0.07
N ALA A 214 7.90 10.85 -1.01
CA ALA A 214 7.86 11.84 -2.08
C ALA A 214 7.05 13.09 -1.72
N LYS A 215 6.51 13.19 -0.49
CA LYS A 215 5.67 14.29 -0.01
C LYS A 215 4.43 14.53 -0.88
N MET A 216 3.87 13.47 -1.44
CA MET A 216 2.59 13.53 -2.16
C MET A 216 1.44 13.80 -1.20
N ARG A 217 0.44 14.54 -1.67
CA ARG A 217 -0.78 14.79 -0.89
C ARG A 217 -1.66 13.54 -0.98
N ILE A 218 -1.80 12.83 0.14
CA ILE A 218 -2.62 11.62 0.24
C ILE A 218 -3.92 12.00 0.94
N LYS A 219 -5.07 11.63 0.36
CA LYS A 219 -6.40 11.71 0.98
C LYS A 219 -7.03 10.34 1.04
N GLU A 220 -7.90 10.14 2.03
CA GLU A 220 -8.75 8.96 2.11
C GLU A 220 -10.19 9.34 1.82
N VAL A 221 -10.89 8.45 1.12
CA VAL A 221 -12.32 8.54 0.87
C VAL A 221 -13.02 7.27 1.33
N PRO A 222 -14.24 7.35 1.87
CA PRO A 222 -14.96 6.17 2.32
C PRO A 222 -15.41 5.34 1.13
N ILE A 223 -15.21 4.02 1.23
CA ILE A 223 -15.68 3.03 0.26
C ILE A 223 -16.39 1.89 0.98
N ASP A 224 -17.27 1.21 0.25
CA ASP A 224 -17.92 -0.01 0.70
C ASP A 224 -17.24 -1.24 0.07
N VAL A 225 -17.07 -2.31 0.85
CA VAL A 225 -16.47 -3.57 0.39
C VAL A 225 -17.45 -4.70 0.67
N ARG A 226 -17.69 -5.54 -0.34
CA ARG A 226 -18.53 -6.72 -0.26
C ARG A 226 -17.71 -7.92 0.17
N TYR A 227 -18.14 -8.57 1.26
CA TYR A 227 -17.52 -9.80 1.77
C TYR A 227 -18.34 -11.07 1.46
N ASP A 228 -19.50 -10.89 0.83
CA ASP A 228 -20.41 -11.97 0.40
C ASP A 228 -19.98 -12.63 -0.91
N VAL A 229 -19.03 -12.06 -1.61
CA VAL A 229 -18.43 -12.62 -2.83
C VAL A 229 -17.33 -13.59 -2.44
N ALA A 230 -17.24 -14.72 -3.13
CA ALA A 230 -16.16 -15.69 -2.95
C ALA A 230 -14.81 -15.00 -3.25
N GLY A 231 -14.23 -14.43 -2.23
CA GLY A 231 -12.93 -13.76 -2.33
C GLY A 231 -11.78 -14.75 -2.18
N SER A 232 -10.57 -14.23 -2.36
CA SER A 232 -9.26 -14.86 -2.32
C SER A 232 -9.17 -16.24 -1.62
N THR A 233 -8.69 -17.21 -2.34
CA THR A 233 -8.43 -18.62 -1.95
C THR A 233 -7.29 -18.79 -0.92
N TYR A 234 -6.71 -17.74 -0.39
CA TYR A 234 -5.57 -17.80 0.53
C TYR A 234 -5.99 -18.02 1.98
N ASN A 235 -5.24 -18.86 2.70
CA ASN A 235 -5.40 -19.03 4.15
C ASN A 235 -5.11 -17.70 4.85
N PRO A 236 -6.08 -17.06 5.53
CA PRO A 236 -5.96 -15.69 6.01
C PRO A 236 -4.84 -15.49 7.04
N ILE A 237 -4.53 -16.52 7.83
CA ILE A 237 -3.55 -16.43 8.93
C ILE A 237 -2.12 -16.48 8.39
N SER A 238 -1.79 -17.49 7.59
CA SER A 238 -0.42 -17.63 7.02
C SER A 238 -0.09 -16.48 6.07
N HIS A 239 -1.10 -16.02 5.32
CA HIS A 239 -0.95 -14.88 4.42
C HIS A 239 -0.71 -13.58 5.19
N GLY A 240 -1.47 -13.33 6.28
CA GLY A 240 -1.31 -12.15 7.14
C GLY A 240 0.09 -12.05 7.76
N PHE A 241 0.65 -13.17 8.26
CA PHE A 241 2.03 -13.18 8.78
C PHE A 241 3.07 -12.91 7.70
N GLY A 242 2.86 -13.43 6.48
CA GLY A 242 3.74 -13.14 5.34
C GLY A 242 3.76 -11.66 4.98
N VAL A 243 2.59 -11.03 4.87
CA VAL A 243 2.46 -9.59 4.60
C VAL A 243 3.06 -8.75 5.74
N LEU A 244 2.82 -9.12 6.99
CA LEU A 244 3.39 -8.43 8.15
C LEU A 244 4.92 -8.46 8.12
N GLY A 245 5.52 -9.62 7.84
CA GLY A 245 6.97 -9.76 7.69
C GLY A 245 7.53 -8.86 6.58
N GLN A 246 6.86 -8.80 5.44
CA GLN A 246 7.24 -7.92 4.33
C GLN A 246 7.11 -6.43 4.69
N VAL A 247 6.07 -6.04 5.43
CA VAL A 247 5.90 -4.66 5.90
C VAL A 247 6.98 -4.28 6.91
N PHE A 248 7.31 -5.17 7.87
CA PHE A 248 8.42 -4.93 8.79
C PHE A 248 9.77 -4.81 8.07
N TRP A 249 10.02 -5.66 7.08
CA TRP A 249 11.22 -5.58 6.26
C TRP A 249 11.28 -4.25 5.49
N LEU A 250 10.16 -3.79 4.94
CA LEU A 250 10.03 -2.52 4.26
C LEU A 250 10.32 -1.33 5.21
N ILE A 251 9.84 -1.39 6.46
CA ILE A 251 10.15 -0.39 7.48
C ILE A 251 11.65 -0.40 7.82
N ALA A 252 12.24 -1.59 7.97
CA ALA A 252 13.67 -1.73 8.23
C ALA A 252 14.53 -1.11 7.11
N GLN A 253 14.11 -1.23 5.86
CA GLN A 253 14.79 -0.60 4.72
C GLN A 253 14.57 0.92 4.65
N ARG A 254 13.32 1.36 4.81
CA ARG A 254 12.94 2.77 4.58
C ARG A 254 13.18 3.66 5.80
N ARG A 255 13.07 3.09 7.00
CA ARG A 255 13.20 3.76 8.30
C ARG A 255 14.02 2.94 9.28
N PRO A 256 15.31 2.63 8.94
CA PRO A 256 16.12 1.73 9.76
C PRO A 256 16.31 2.22 11.20
N LEU A 257 16.43 3.53 11.42
CA LEU A 257 16.54 4.07 12.77
C LEU A 257 15.29 3.84 13.61
N LEU A 258 14.10 3.86 13.00
CA LEU A 258 12.86 3.53 13.71
C LEU A 258 12.83 2.04 14.05
N PHE A 259 13.11 1.16 13.10
CA PHE A 259 13.03 -0.29 13.27
C PHE A 259 14.08 -0.79 14.28
N PHE A 260 15.36 -0.56 13.99
CA PHE A 260 16.45 -1.00 14.84
C PHE A 260 16.56 -0.19 16.14
N GLY A 261 16.13 1.09 16.11
CA GLY A 261 16.13 1.96 17.28
C GLY A 261 15.15 1.52 18.35
N VAL A 262 13.91 1.20 17.97
CA VAL A 262 12.91 0.71 18.92
C VAL A 262 13.34 -0.62 19.53
N ILE A 263 13.80 -1.56 18.71
CA ILE A 263 14.31 -2.86 19.18
C ILE A 263 15.51 -2.65 20.12
N GLY A 264 16.44 -1.79 19.71
CA GLY A 264 17.64 -1.48 20.49
C GLY A 264 17.33 -0.88 21.87
N ILE A 265 16.42 0.10 21.91
CA ILE A 265 15.98 0.71 23.18
C ILE A 265 15.32 -0.33 24.10
N LEU A 266 14.42 -1.16 23.57
CA LEU A 266 13.75 -2.20 24.36
C LEU A 266 14.75 -3.20 24.96
N LEU A 267 15.73 -3.62 24.17
CA LEU A 267 16.80 -4.51 24.63
C LEU A 267 17.68 -3.84 25.69
N VAL A 268 18.10 -2.60 25.51
CA VAL A 268 18.89 -1.86 26.50
C VAL A 268 18.11 -1.69 27.80
N LEU A 269 16.82 -1.37 27.73
CA LEU A 269 15.99 -1.21 28.93
C LEU A 269 15.68 -2.53 29.65
N SER A 270 15.65 -3.66 28.94
CA SER A 270 15.43 -4.98 29.54
C SER A 270 16.66 -5.49 30.31
N GLY A 271 17.85 -5.08 29.90
CA GLY A 271 19.11 -5.53 30.55
C GLY A 271 19.20 -5.26 32.04
N PRO A 272 18.98 -4.02 32.54
CA PRO A 272 18.94 -3.71 33.95
C PRO A 272 17.92 -4.53 34.75
N ILE A 273 16.79 -4.92 34.12
CA ILE A 273 15.78 -5.78 34.77
C ILE A 273 16.38 -7.15 35.08
N PHE A 274 17.08 -7.76 34.13
CA PHE A 274 17.72 -9.06 34.37
C PHE A 274 18.85 -8.95 35.40
N ILE A 275 19.67 -7.89 35.36
CA ILE A 275 20.72 -7.65 36.38
C ILE A 275 20.10 -7.47 37.76
N PHE A 276 18.97 -6.77 37.86
CA PHE A 276 18.23 -6.64 39.13
C PHE A 276 17.70 -7.98 39.62
N LEU A 277 17.21 -8.87 38.76
CA LEU A 277 16.77 -10.21 39.12
C LEU A 277 17.91 -11.08 39.62
N GLU A 278 19.12 -10.97 39.05
CA GLU A 278 20.32 -11.65 39.57
C GLU A 278 20.67 -11.16 40.97
N ALA A 279 20.74 -9.86 41.19
CA ALA A 279 21.03 -9.26 42.49
C ALA A 279 19.99 -9.68 43.55
N ARG A 280 18.71 -9.77 43.17
CA ARG A 280 17.65 -10.26 44.05
C ARG A 280 17.80 -11.74 44.36
N ALA A 281 18.15 -12.58 43.40
CA ALA A 281 18.39 -14.01 43.60
C ALA A 281 19.54 -14.23 44.57
N LEU A 282 20.63 -13.50 44.46
CA LEU A 282 21.76 -13.53 45.35
C LEU A 282 21.37 -13.12 46.76
N ASN A 283 20.62 -12.04 46.96
CA ASN A 283 20.23 -11.53 48.27
C ASN A 283 19.19 -12.42 48.99
N VAL A 284 18.27 -13.06 48.24
CA VAL A 284 17.16 -13.84 48.83
C VAL A 284 17.51 -15.32 49.00
N TYR A 285 18.21 -15.89 48.02
CA TYR A 285 18.50 -17.33 47.96
C TYR A 285 19.98 -17.65 48.23
N ASN A 286 20.83 -16.63 48.34
CA ASN A 286 22.29 -16.76 48.48
C ASN A 286 22.92 -17.60 47.35
N GLU A 287 22.27 -17.58 46.15
CA GLU A 287 22.71 -18.28 44.95
C GLU A 287 22.97 -17.28 43.81
N ILE A 288 24.08 -17.48 43.11
CA ILE A 288 24.41 -16.65 41.93
C ILE A 288 23.62 -17.18 40.72
N ALA A 289 22.60 -16.48 40.34
CA ALA A 289 21.79 -16.82 39.16
C ALA A 289 22.46 -16.29 37.87
N VAL A 290 23.60 -16.86 37.47
CA VAL A 290 24.47 -16.47 36.35
C VAL A 290 23.66 -16.29 35.03
N VAL A 291 22.58 -17.03 34.88
CA VAL A 291 21.69 -16.93 33.71
C VAL A 291 21.10 -15.52 33.58
N TYR A 292 20.67 -14.90 34.66
CA TYR A 292 20.10 -13.54 34.58
C TYR A 292 21.15 -12.49 34.28
N GLY A 293 22.36 -12.58 34.85
CA GLY A 293 23.45 -11.65 34.58
C GLY A 293 23.92 -11.75 33.09
N THR A 294 24.07 -12.98 32.60
CA THR A 294 24.43 -13.18 31.19
C THR A 294 23.33 -12.69 30.25
N MET A 295 22.06 -12.92 30.55
CA MET A 295 20.93 -12.38 29.75
C MET A 295 20.92 -10.85 29.79
N GLY A 296 21.18 -10.23 30.92
CA GLY A 296 21.22 -8.77 31.06
C GLY A 296 22.32 -8.13 30.23
N THR A 297 23.54 -8.63 30.35
CA THR A 297 24.71 -8.13 29.59
C THR A 297 24.55 -8.36 28.10
N LEU A 298 24.05 -9.53 27.69
CA LEU A 298 23.77 -9.84 26.28
C LEU A 298 22.70 -8.91 25.72
N SER A 299 21.63 -8.68 26.46
CA SER A 299 20.54 -7.80 26.05
C SER A 299 21.01 -6.37 25.83
N ILE A 300 21.80 -5.80 26.75
CA ILE A 300 22.38 -4.48 26.59
C ILE A 300 23.29 -4.43 25.36
N SER A 301 24.16 -5.41 25.19
CA SER A 301 25.11 -5.45 24.06
C SER A 301 24.41 -5.52 22.72
N LEU A 302 23.41 -6.42 22.58
CA LEU A 302 22.60 -6.52 21.36
C LEU A 302 21.78 -5.26 21.10
N GLY A 303 21.27 -4.62 22.17
CA GLY A 303 20.56 -3.36 22.07
C GLY A 303 21.42 -2.22 21.52
N ILE A 304 22.66 -2.09 22.01
CA ILE A 304 23.61 -1.10 21.52
C ILE A 304 23.97 -1.38 20.05
N ILE A 305 24.23 -2.64 19.69
CA ILE A 305 24.52 -3.03 18.29
C ILE A 305 23.33 -2.67 17.38
N SER A 306 22.10 -2.95 17.82
CA SER A 306 20.90 -2.60 17.08
C SER A 306 20.75 -1.09 16.86
N LEU A 307 21.00 -0.27 17.88
CA LEU A 307 20.98 1.19 17.77
C LEU A 307 22.02 1.70 16.76
N LEU A 308 23.25 1.21 16.84
CA LEU A 308 24.32 1.56 15.92
C LEU A 308 23.98 1.17 14.49
N ALA A 309 23.45 -0.05 14.28
CA ALA A 309 22.98 -0.50 12.96
C ALA A 309 21.91 0.44 12.40
N GLY A 310 20.94 0.85 13.20
CA GLY A 310 19.89 1.80 12.80
C GLY A 310 20.45 3.15 12.35
N ILE A 311 21.45 3.68 13.08
CA ILE A 311 22.12 4.94 12.75
C ILE A 311 22.89 4.80 11.42
N VAL A 312 23.72 3.78 11.30
CA VAL A 312 24.57 3.53 10.12
C VAL A 312 23.70 3.36 8.86
N LEU A 313 22.67 2.50 8.91
CA LEU A 313 21.78 2.27 7.77
C LEU A 313 21.01 3.54 7.38
N THR A 314 20.63 4.37 8.35
CA THR A 314 19.96 5.66 8.07
C THR A 314 20.90 6.61 7.35
N TYR A 315 22.17 6.64 7.74
CA TYR A 315 23.19 7.45 7.07
C TYR A 315 23.42 6.97 5.63
N PHE A 316 23.57 5.66 5.42
CA PHE A 316 23.70 5.09 4.07
C PHE A 316 22.49 5.40 3.18
N ASN A 317 21.28 5.29 3.70
CA ASN A 317 20.07 5.62 2.94
C ASN A 317 20.02 7.10 2.53
N ARG A 318 20.55 8.00 3.36
CA ARG A 318 20.69 9.42 3.01
C ARG A 318 21.72 9.69 1.92
N MET A 319 22.81 8.93 1.92
CA MET A 319 23.92 9.10 0.96
C MET A 319 23.63 8.47 -0.42
N ARG A 320 22.76 7.46 -0.45
CA ARG A 320 22.43 6.68 -1.66
C ARG A 320 22.12 7.54 -2.91
N PRO A 321 21.22 8.55 -2.86
CA PRO A 321 20.93 9.36 -4.04
C PRO A 321 22.14 10.16 -4.53
N THR A 322 22.95 10.70 -3.62
CA THR A 322 24.17 11.44 -3.96
C THR A 322 25.21 10.53 -4.64
N ILE A 323 25.39 9.32 -4.11
CA ILE A 323 26.31 8.33 -4.69
C ILE A 323 25.84 7.91 -6.08
N LEU A 324 24.54 7.68 -6.27
CA LEU A 324 23.98 7.31 -7.58
C LEU A 324 24.10 8.45 -8.60
N GLN A 325 23.93 9.72 -8.19
CA GLN A 325 24.15 10.87 -9.06
C GLN A 325 25.63 10.97 -9.47
N PHE A 326 26.54 10.77 -8.52
CA PHE A 326 27.99 10.78 -8.80
C PHE A 326 28.40 9.67 -9.78
N ILE A 327 27.90 8.43 -9.57
CA ILE A 327 28.16 7.33 -10.51
C ILE A 327 27.61 7.64 -11.91
N LYS A 328 26.36 8.18 -12.00
CA LYS A 328 25.80 8.59 -13.31
C LYS A 328 26.62 9.66 -14.00
N SER A 329 27.14 10.64 -13.27
CA SER A 329 28.02 11.67 -13.85
C SER A 329 29.35 11.13 -14.37
N LEU A 330 29.91 10.10 -13.71
CA LEU A 330 31.12 9.42 -14.20
C LEU A 330 30.86 8.64 -15.50
N VAL A 331 29.74 7.90 -15.56
CA VAL A 331 29.37 7.13 -16.76
C VAL A 331 29.02 8.01 -17.96
N GLN A 332 28.56 9.24 -17.74
CA GLN A 332 28.28 10.20 -18.82
C GLN A 332 29.51 10.99 -19.29
N ALA A 333 30.60 10.90 -18.54
CA ALA A 333 31.87 11.59 -18.87
C ALA A 333 32.84 10.67 -19.64
N GLU A 334 32.58 9.40 -19.77
CA GLU A 334 33.17 8.42 -20.69
C GLU A 334 32.40 8.34 -22.01
#